data_ca529bea8b1076d2e9f72b7a2990b6c8
#
_entry.id   ca529bea8b1076d2e9f72b7a2990b6c8
#
_cell.length_a   1.000
_cell.length_b   1.000
_cell.length_c   1.000
_cell.angle_alpha   90.00
_cell.angle_beta   90.00
_cell.angle_gamma   90.00
#
_symmetry.space_group_name_H-M   'P 1'
#
loop_
_entity.id
_entity.type
_entity.pdbx_description
1 polymer ?
#
loop_
_entity_poly.entity_id
_entity_poly.type
_entity_poly.pdbx_seq_one_letter_code
_entity_poly.pdbx_strand_id
1 'polypeptide(L)'
;SAASDVYKRQGICVGLQLMADRGFENLETKGLGWISGQVKNLCPEDKKLKIPHMGWNEVYFNKDNNKFYDLSGENFYFVHSYYFDAGDKDNILGLTNYDQPFPSALIKGNIIGTQFHPEKSQRAGVEFIKRFIEWKP
;
A
#
# COMPACT_ATOMS: atom_id res chain seq x y z
N SER A 1 -24.90 16.71 4.76
CA SER A 1 -24.38 17.35 5.97
C SER A 1 -22.88 17.11 6.07
N ALA A 2 -22.21 17.96 6.81
CA ALA A 2 -20.76 17.79 7.02
C ALA A 2 -20.42 16.43 7.64
N ALA A 3 -21.32 15.84 8.40
CA ALA A 3 -21.12 14.55 9.05
C ALA A 3 -21.18 13.38 8.04
N SER A 4 -21.81 13.56 6.89
CA SER A 4 -21.89 12.54 5.84
C SER A 4 -20.81 12.75 4.76
N ASP A 5 -20.13 13.87 4.79
CA ASP A 5 -19.10 14.21 3.81
C ASP A 5 -17.74 13.71 4.28
N VAL A 6 -17.56 12.39 4.20
CA VAL A 6 -16.28 11.77 4.52
C VAL A 6 -15.39 11.84 3.29
N TYR A 7 -14.39 12.70 3.32
CA TYR A 7 -13.42 12.80 2.25
C TYR A 7 -12.48 11.60 2.28
N LYS A 8 -12.48 10.83 1.20
CA LYS A 8 -11.54 9.73 1.03
C LYS A 8 -10.19 10.28 0.58
N ARG A 9 -9.12 9.65 1.07
CA ARG A 9 -7.75 10.02 0.72
C ARG A 9 -7.01 8.79 0.23
N GLN A 10 -6.25 8.97 -0.84
CA GLN A 10 -5.42 7.91 -1.40
C GLN A 10 -3.97 8.39 -1.50
N GLY A 11 -3.06 7.54 -1.04
CA GLY A 11 -1.62 7.74 -1.24
C GLY A 11 -1.07 6.62 -2.10
N ILE A 12 -0.30 6.97 -3.12
CA ILE A 12 0.29 6.03 -4.07
C ILE A 12 1.81 6.10 -3.96
N CYS A 13 2.45 4.95 -3.78
CA CYS A 13 3.91 4.80 -3.71
C CYS A 13 4.52 5.72 -2.63
N VAL A 14 5.24 6.76 -3.03
CA VAL A 14 5.79 7.75 -2.10
C VAL A 14 4.67 8.40 -1.27
N GLY A 15 3.50 8.61 -1.87
CA GLY A 15 2.35 9.16 -1.16
C GLY A 15 1.91 8.27 0.01
N LEU A 16 1.95 6.96 -0.14
CA LEU A 16 1.73 6.03 0.96
C LEU A 16 2.81 6.20 2.03
N GLN A 17 4.07 6.24 1.62
CA GLN A 17 5.20 6.33 2.54
C GLN A 17 5.17 7.59 3.38
N LEU A 18 4.70 8.70 2.81
CA LEU A 18 4.53 9.96 3.55
C LEU A 18 3.50 9.88 4.68
N MET A 19 2.58 8.93 4.63
CA MET A 19 1.55 8.74 5.64
C MET A 19 2.07 8.10 6.93
N ALA A 20 3.25 7.50 6.90
CA ALA A 20 3.87 6.84 8.05
C ALA A 20 4.29 7.84 9.12
N ASP A 21 4.64 7.33 10.30
CA ASP A 21 5.19 8.15 11.38
C ASP A 21 6.57 8.69 11.01
N ARG A 22 7.41 7.85 10.41
CA ARG A 22 8.78 8.21 10.02
C ARG A 22 9.30 7.31 8.91
N GLY A 23 10.31 7.80 8.23
CA GLY A 23 11.03 7.05 7.21
C GLY A 23 12.54 7.12 7.42
N PHE A 24 13.25 6.16 6.85
CA PHE A 24 14.70 6.01 7.03
C PHE A 24 15.46 6.02 5.69
N GLU A 25 14.95 6.70 4.70
CA GLU A 25 15.56 6.78 3.38
C GLU A 25 16.82 7.65 3.54
N ASN A 26 17.65 8.03 3.74
CA ASN A 26 18.90 8.74 3.94
C ASN A 26 19.11 9.05 5.42
N LEU A 27 18.18 9.82 5.97
CA LEU A 27 18.14 10.18 7.38
C LEU A 27 16.78 9.84 7.92
N GLU A 28 16.68 9.69 9.24
CA GLU A 28 15.38 9.57 9.88
C GLU A 28 14.57 10.83 9.61
N THR A 29 13.45 10.69 8.92
CA THR A 29 12.57 11.80 8.55
C THR A 29 11.17 11.56 9.10
N LYS A 30 10.60 12.57 9.73
CA LYS A 30 9.25 12.49 10.26
C LYS A 30 8.22 12.54 9.12
N GLY A 31 7.23 11.63 9.15
CA GLY A 31 6.12 11.61 8.21
C GLY A 31 4.89 12.33 8.74
N LEU A 32 3.76 12.13 8.06
CA LEU A 32 2.49 12.76 8.44
C LEU A 32 1.83 12.10 9.65
N GLY A 33 2.19 10.85 9.95
CA GLY A 33 1.62 10.13 11.10
C GLY A 33 0.15 9.78 10.94
N TRP A 34 -0.34 9.66 9.71
CA TRP A 34 -1.74 9.32 9.44
C TRP A 34 -2.03 7.83 9.65
N ILE A 35 -1.05 6.98 9.37
CA ILE A 35 -1.11 5.53 9.58
C ILE A 35 0.13 5.14 10.37
N SER A 36 -0.07 4.45 11.51
CA SER A 36 1.04 4.03 12.35
C SER A 36 1.99 3.09 11.62
N GLY A 37 3.28 3.40 11.66
CA GLY A 37 4.31 2.56 11.04
C GLY A 37 5.53 3.35 10.63
N GLN A 38 6.48 2.63 10.07
CA GLN A 38 7.77 3.16 9.64
C GLN A 38 8.11 2.68 8.24
N VAL A 39 8.74 3.54 7.46
CA VAL A 39 9.21 3.19 6.11
C VAL A 39 10.64 2.73 6.21
N LYS A 40 10.89 1.48 5.79
CA LYS A 40 12.19 0.80 5.89
C LYS A 40 12.66 0.30 4.53
N ASN A 41 13.94 0.02 4.44
CA ASN A 41 14.54 -0.60 3.25
C ASN A 41 13.99 -2.02 3.03
N LEU A 42 13.70 -2.33 1.76
CA LEU A 42 13.54 -3.73 1.36
C LEU A 42 14.92 -4.40 1.42
N CYS A 43 14.99 -5.54 2.12
CA CYS A 43 16.23 -6.30 2.27
C CYS A 43 15.98 -7.76 1.99
N PRO A 44 15.77 -8.17 0.72
CA PRO A 44 15.58 -9.58 0.39
C PRO A 44 16.86 -10.36 0.72
N GLU A 45 16.69 -11.52 1.35
CA GLU A 45 17.80 -12.43 1.63
C GLU A 45 18.30 -13.11 0.37
N ASP A 46 17.38 -13.38 -0.57
CA ASP A 46 17.72 -13.92 -1.88
C ASP A 46 18.38 -12.83 -2.73
N LYS A 47 19.68 -12.96 -2.92
CA LYS A 47 20.47 -11.99 -3.69
C LYS A 47 20.15 -11.95 -5.17
N LYS A 48 19.36 -12.89 -5.68
CA LYS A 48 18.87 -12.88 -7.06
C LYS A 48 17.77 -11.82 -7.23
N LEU A 49 17.11 -11.46 -6.14
CA LEU A 49 16.10 -10.41 -6.14
C LEU A 49 16.78 -9.04 -6.04
N LYS A 50 16.46 -8.19 -6.99
CA LYS A 50 17.08 -6.87 -7.12
C LYS A 50 16.29 -5.80 -6.37
N ILE A 51 17.01 -4.77 -5.92
CA ILE A 51 16.42 -3.52 -5.44
C ILE A 51 16.70 -2.45 -6.49
N PRO A 52 15.68 -1.70 -6.95
CA PRO A 52 14.29 -1.71 -6.49
C PRO A 52 13.50 -2.95 -6.92
N HIS A 53 12.47 -3.28 -6.15
CA HIS A 53 11.40 -4.19 -6.58
C HIS A 53 10.66 -3.49 -7.71
N MET A 54 10.84 -3.96 -8.94
CA MET A 54 10.32 -3.33 -10.13
C MET A 54 9.63 -4.36 -11.01
N GLY A 55 8.41 -4.03 -11.45
CA GLY A 55 7.63 -4.89 -12.34
C GLY A 55 6.32 -5.32 -11.72
N TRP A 56 5.78 -6.41 -12.25
CA TRP A 56 4.47 -6.92 -11.88
C TRP A 56 4.59 -7.93 -10.75
N ASN A 57 3.73 -7.79 -9.73
CA ASN A 57 3.66 -8.74 -8.63
C ASN A 57 2.23 -8.80 -8.10
N GLU A 58 1.91 -9.91 -7.46
CA GLU A 58 0.59 -10.18 -6.95
C GLU A 58 0.32 -9.46 -5.63
N VAL A 59 -0.93 -9.03 -5.45
CA VAL A 59 -1.41 -8.47 -4.19
C VAL A 59 -2.52 -9.36 -3.65
N TYR A 60 -2.44 -9.72 -2.38
CA TYR A 60 -3.46 -10.51 -1.68
C TYR A 60 -4.14 -9.63 -0.66
N PHE A 61 -5.43 -9.37 -0.89
CA PHE A 61 -6.22 -8.48 -0.04
C PHE A 61 -6.84 -9.22 1.14
N ASN A 62 -7.01 -8.51 2.25
CA ASN A 62 -7.57 -9.04 3.48
C ASN A 62 -9.03 -9.47 3.27
N LYS A 63 -9.37 -10.68 3.75
CA LYS A 63 -10.71 -11.23 3.66
C LYS A 63 -11.78 -10.38 4.36
N ASP A 64 -11.39 -9.70 5.42
CA ASP A 64 -12.30 -8.87 6.19
C ASP A 64 -12.74 -7.62 5.44
N ASN A 65 -12.08 -7.32 4.32
CA ASN A 65 -12.45 -6.21 3.45
C ASN A 65 -13.02 -6.74 2.13
N ASN A 66 -14.32 -7.02 2.12
CA ASN A 66 -15.02 -7.59 0.98
C ASN A 66 -14.93 -6.75 -0.30
N LYS A 67 -14.66 -5.45 -0.16
CA LYS A 67 -14.62 -4.53 -1.30
C LYS A 67 -13.45 -4.84 -2.25
N PHE A 68 -12.34 -5.34 -1.72
CA PHE A 68 -11.12 -5.56 -2.50
C PHE A 68 -10.69 -7.02 -2.57
N TYR A 69 -11.26 -7.88 -1.75
CA TYR A 69 -10.77 -9.26 -1.56
C TYR A 69 -10.72 -10.06 -2.86
N ASP A 70 -11.70 -9.90 -3.74
CA ASP A 70 -11.77 -10.66 -4.99
C ASP A 70 -10.74 -10.21 -6.04
N LEU A 71 -10.00 -9.13 -5.78
CA LEU A 71 -8.83 -8.75 -6.57
C LEU A 71 -7.56 -9.49 -6.15
N SER A 72 -7.65 -10.33 -5.11
CA SER A 72 -6.49 -11.08 -4.62
C SER A 72 -5.92 -11.99 -5.69
N GLY A 73 -4.59 -11.97 -5.82
CA GLY A 73 -3.87 -12.73 -6.83
C GLY A 73 -3.69 -12.00 -8.15
N GLU A 74 -4.33 -10.86 -8.33
CA GLU A 74 -4.10 -10.01 -9.51
C GLU A 74 -2.74 -9.34 -9.44
N ASN A 75 -2.18 -9.07 -10.62
CA ASN A 75 -0.87 -8.42 -10.74
C ASN A 75 -1.00 -6.91 -10.80
N PHE A 76 -0.18 -6.25 -9.98
CA PHE A 76 -0.07 -4.80 -9.95
C PHE A 76 1.38 -4.39 -10.21
N TYR A 77 1.59 -3.17 -10.69
CA TYR A 77 2.91 -2.66 -11.01
C TYR A 77 3.57 -1.99 -9.82
N PHE A 78 4.81 -2.41 -9.54
CA PHE A 78 5.63 -1.90 -8.44
C PHE A 78 6.92 -1.28 -8.97
N VAL A 79 7.36 -0.22 -8.31
CA VAL A 79 8.71 0.31 -8.45
C VAL A 79 9.08 1.03 -7.15
N HIS A 80 9.78 0.32 -6.25
CA HIS A 80 10.12 0.89 -4.94
C HIS A 80 11.30 0.16 -4.32
N SER A 81 12.01 0.86 -3.44
CA SER A 81 13.13 0.31 -2.66
C SER A 81 12.83 0.26 -1.17
N TYR A 82 11.78 0.92 -0.74
CA TYR A 82 11.36 1.01 0.65
C TYR A 82 9.94 0.47 0.79
N TYR A 83 9.59 0.04 1.99
CA TYR A 83 8.25 -0.49 2.26
C TYR A 83 7.71 0.08 3.57
N PHE A 84 6.40 0.08 3.69
CA PHE A 84 5.67 0.52 4.88
C PHE A 84 5.59 -0.64 5.87
N ASP A 85 6.34 -0.56 6.97
CA ASP A 85 6.26 -1.52 8.06
C ASP A 85 5.14 -1.06 9.01
N ALA A 86 3.99 -1.70 8.91
CA ALA A 86 2.79 -1.29 9.64
C ALA A 86 2.93 -1.52 11.14
N GLY A 87 2.64 -0.48 11.91
CA GLY A 87 2.62 -0.58 13.37
C GLY A 87 1.40 -1.29 13.91
N ASP A 88 0.31 -1.31 13.14
CA ASP A 88 -0.94 -1.99 13.47
C ASP A 88 -1.35 -2.88 12.30
N LYS A 89 -1.40 -4.18 12.54
CA LYS A 89 -1.75 -5.15 11.51
C LYS A 89 -3.18 -4.99 10.99
N ASP A 90 -4.07 -4.41 11.78
CA ASP A 90 -5.44 -4.16 11.36
C ASP A 90 -5.51 -3.12 10.24
N ASN A 91 -4.46 -2.34 10.06
CA ASN A 91 -4.36 -1.39 8.95
C ASN A 91 -3.85 -2.00 7.65
N ILE A 92 -3.49 -3.27 7.63
CA ILE A 92 -3.02 -3.94 6.41
C ILE A 92 -4.21 -4.36 5.57
N LEU A 93 -4.37 -3.71 4.42
CA LEU A 93 -5.40 -4.05 3.44
C LEU A 93 -4.92 -5.14 2.49
N GLY A 94 -3.65 -5.13 2.10
CA GLY A 94 -3.09 -6.10 1.17
C GLY A 94 -1.62 -6.37 1.43
N LEU A 95 -1.19 -7.59 1.08
CA LEU A 95 0.18 -8.06 1.21
C LEU A 95 0.72 -8.51 -0.13
N THR A 96 2.01 -8.30 -0.32
CA THR A 96 2.76 -8.78 -1.49
C THR A 96 4.03 -9.44 -1.00
N ASN A 97 4.44 -10.50 -1.69
CA ASN A 97 5.66 -11.22 -1.35
C ASN A 97 6.81 -10.80 -2.28
N TYR A 98 7.91 -10.36 -1.68
CA TYR A 98 9.17 -10.14 -2.38
C TYR A 98 10.28 -10.71 -1.49
N ASP A 99 10.44 -12.04 -1.53
CA ASP A 99 11.20 -12.87 -0.62
C ASP A 99 10.56 -12.91 0.78
N GLN A 100 10.19 -11.77 1.31
CA GLN A 100 9.41 -11.61 2.53
C GLN A 100 8.10 -10.89 2.22
N PRO A 101 7.01 -11.21 2.92
CA PRO A 101 5.78 -10.45 2.74
C PRO A 101 5.92 -9.04 3.27
N PHE A 102 5.38 -8.08 2.54
CA PHE A 102 5.31 -6.69 2.99
C PHE A 102 3.91 -6.12 2.72
N PRO A 103 3.47 -5.14 3.53
CA PRO A 103 2.20 -4.47 3.29
C PRO A 103 2.26 -3.67 2.00
N SER A 104 1.46 -4.05 1.01
CA SER A 104 1.39 -3.35 -0.28
C SER A 104 0.17 -2.44 -0.40
N ALA A 105 -0.79 -2.58 0.53
CA ALA A 105 -1.93 -1.68 0.65
C ALA A 105 -2.29 -1.53 2.13
N LEU A 106 -2.55 -0.31 2.55
CA LEU A 106 -2.91 0.06 3.92
C LEU A 106 -4.27 0.74 3.92
N ILE A 107 -5.01 0.58 5.02
CA ILE A 107 -6.31 1.22 5.19
C ILE A 107 -6.46 1.69 6.64
N LYS A 108 -6.93 2.92 6.82
CA LYS A 108 -7.30 3.44 8.14
C LYS A 108 -8.35 4.52 7.96
N GLY A 109 -9.55 4.30 8.52
CA GLY A 109 -10.64 5.27 8.40
C GLY A 109 -10.98 5.54 6.93
N ASN A 110 -10.80 6.77 6.50
CA ASN A 110 -11.08 7.23 5.15
C ASN A 110 -9.83 7.26 4.23
N ILE A 111 -8.76 6.61 4.66
CA ILE A 111 -7.47 6.62 3.96
C ILE A 111 -7.17 5.23 3.42
N ILE A 112 -6.79 5.14 2.14
CA ILE A 112 -6.19 3.95 1.55
C ILE A 112 -4.88 4.37 0.91
N GLY A 113 -3.81 3.63 1.23
CA GLY A 113 -2.52 3.83 0.62
C GLY A 113 -2.05 2.57 -0.08
N THR A 114 -1.37 2.71 -1.23
CA THR A 114 -0.83 1.58 -1.97
C THR A 114 0.63 1.80 -2.32
N GLN A 115 1.43 0.76 -2.18
CA GLN A 115 2.82 0.77 -2.65
C GLN A 115 2.87 0.62 -4.16
N PHE A 116 1.96 -0.16 -4.72
CA PHE A 116 1.83 -0.30 -6.17
C PHE A 116 1.20 0.95 -6.78
N HIS A 117 1.37 1.06 -8.10
CA HIS A 117 0.79 2.14 -8.91
C HIS A 117 -0.47 1.62 -9.60
N PRO A 118 -1.68 1.87 -9.07
CA PRO A 118 -2.90 1.41 -9.74
C PRO A 118 -3.06 2.02 -11.13
N GLU A 119 -2.63 3.26 -11.33
CA GLU A 119 -2.70 3.96 -12.61
C GLU A 119 -1.81 3.31 -13.70
N LYS A 120 -0.84 2.49 -13.28
CA LYS A 120 0.06 1.75 -14.17
C LYS A 120 -0.23 0.24 -14.19
N SER A 121 -1.28 -0.19 -13.52
CA SER A 121 -1.57 -1.62 -13.29
C SER A 121 -2.66 -2.15 -14.23
N GLN A 122 -2.90 -1.50 -15.35
CA GLN A 122 -3.85 -1.92 -16.38
C GLN A 122 -5.24 -2.23 -15.80
N ARG A 123 -5.83 -3.38 -16.16
CA ARG A 123 -7.19 -3.74 -15.76
C ARG A 123 -7.36 -3.83 -14.23
N ALA A 124 -6.44 -4.50 -13.55
CA ALA A 124 -6.51 -4.64 -12.10
C ALA A 124 -6.44 -3.29 -11.40
N GLY A 125 -5.58 -2.39 -11.90
CA GLY A 125 -5.46 -1.04 -11.37
C GLY A 125 -6.70 -0.20 -11.58
N VAL A 126 -7.30 -0.24 -12.76
CA VAL A 126 -8.57 0.45 -13.05
C VAL A 126 -9.66 -0.05 -12.12
N GLU A 127 -9.76 -1.36 -11.95
CA GLU A 127 -10.77 -1.96 -11.07
C GLU A 127 -10.55 -1.55 -9.61
N PHE A 128 -9.29 -1.51 -9.16
CA PHE A 128 -8.97 -1.04 -7.82
C PHE A 128 -9.41 0.41 -7.61
N ILE A 129 -9.12 1.29 -8.55
CA ILE A 129 -9.50 2.71 -8.48
C ILE A 129 -11.03 2.86 -8.45
N LYS A 130 -11.75 2.11 -9.28
CA LYS A 130 -13.21 2.12 -9.29
C LYS A 130 -13.76 1.76 -7.91
N ARG A 131 -13.23 0.72 -7.29
CA ARG A 131 -13.67 0.29 -5.96
C ARG A 131 -13.31 1.30 -4.88
N PHE A 132 -12.17 1.96 -5.01
CA PHE A 132 -11.82 3.06 -4.11
C PHE A 132 -12.85 4.19 -4.21
N ILE A 133 -13.23 4.57 -5.42
CA ILE A 133 -14.22 5.63 -5.65
C ILE A 133 -15.58 5.25 -5.04
N GLU A 134 -15.99 4.00 -5.19
CA GLU A 134 -17.27 3.50 -4.68
C GLU A 134 -17.22 3.17 -3.18
N TRP A 135 -16.04 3.04 -2.61
CA TRP A 135 -15.85 2.68 -1.21
C TRP A 135 -16.43 3.74 -0.28
N LYS A 136 -17.18 3.28 0.72
CA LYS A 136 -17.75 4.11 1.78
C LYS A 136 -17.09 3.72 3.10
N PRO A 137 -16.13 4.51 3.56
CA PRO A 137 -15.43 4.22 4.80
C PRO A 137 -16.31 4.31 6.04
#